data_58e9c0997a6d931a98912a47c4eb3291
#
_entry.id   58e9c0997a6d931a98912a47c4eb3291
#
_cell.length_a   1.000
_cell.length_b   1.000
_cell.length_c   1.000
_cell.angle_alpha   90.00
_cell.angle_beta   90.00
_cell.angle_gamma   90.00
#
_symmetry.space_group_name_H-M   'P 1'
#
loop_
_entity.id
_entity.type
_entity.pdbx_description
1 polymer ?
#
loop_
_entity_poly.entity_id
_entity_poly.type
_entity_poly.pdbx_seq_one_letter_code
_entity_poly.pdbx_strand_id
1 'polypeptide(L)'
;YGDDQVYIRYLADGLVRRGIRVPLFTSDGPSDFMLTGGTLPDVHKTGNFGSDPAGQFAKLREHQPDGPLMCTEFWNGWFDHWHEEHHSRDARDAAKTLDEILAAGASVSAYMFHGGTNFGWMNGANDLGVYQPTVNSYDDDAPVNECGDLTPKYYAFRSVIAKYAALPEGPEPVAAPKKNYGRLTFTESADLLDNLEHLAKPSAMTMPLPMEQVGQGYGFILYRAQVRGPREPLPVRFQALRDRAHIFADGVFQGIQYRNDAEDAV
;
A
#
# COMPACT_ATOMS: atom_id res chain seq x y z
N TYR A 1 -7.07 -3.46 -13.13
CA TYR A 1 -8.39 -2.93 -13.43
C TYR A 1 -9.12 -3.84 -14.39
N GLY A 2 -10.38 -4.13 -14.09
CA GLY A 2 -11.32 -4.73 -15.03
C GLY A 2 -12.35 -3.71 -15.48
N ASP A 3 -13.32 -4.15 -16.26
CA ASP A 3 -14.42 -3.33 -16.79
C ASP A 3 -15.79 -3.99 -16.55
N ASP A 4 -15.89 -4.89 -15.58
CA ASP A 4 -17.12 -5.61 -15.26
C ASP A 4 -18.10 -4.72 -14.49
N GLN A 5 -18.91 -3.97 -15.22
CA GLN A 5 -19.95 -3.11 -14.66
C GLN A 5 -21.06 -3.89 -13.93
N VAL A 6 -21.29 -5.14 -14.27
CA VAL A 6 -22.26 -6.00 -13.56
C VAL A 6 -21.77 -6.28 -12.15
N TYR A 7 -20.47 -6.56 -11.99
CA TYR A 7 -19.85 -6.76 -10.69
C TYR A 7 -19.90 -5.48 -9.85
N ILE A 8 -19.50 -4.33 -10.39
CA ILE A 8 -19.54 -3.05 -9.66
C ILE A 8 -20.97 -2.68 -9.27
N ARG A 9 -21.94 -2.90 -10.15
CA ARG A 9 -23.37 -2.73 -9.85
C ARG A 9 -23.81 -3.62 -8.70
N TYR A 10 -23.43 -4.88 -8.72
CA TYR A 10 -23.73 -5.82 -7.64
C TYR A 10 -23.21 -5.32 -6.29
N LEU A 11 -22.00 -4.75 -6.26
CA LEU A 11 -21.44 -4.16 -5.04
C LEU A 11 -22.22 -2.94 -4.57
N ALA A 12 -22.50 -1.99 -5.46
CA ALA A 12 -23.25 -0.77 -5.14
C ALA A 12 -24.66 -1.09 -4.58
N ASP A 13 -25.40 -1.95 -5.28
CA ASP A 13 -26.72 -2.41 -4.84
C ASP A 13 -26.63 -3.21 -3.53
N GLY A 14 -25.54 -3.96 -3.36
CA GLY A 14 -25.26 -4.72 -2.15
C GLY A 14 -25.10 -3.82 -0.92
N LEU A 15 -24.42 -2.69 -1.06
CA LEU A 15 -24.31 -1.68 0.00
C LEU A 15 -25.67 -1.10 0.37
N VAL A 16 -26.44 -0.68 -0.62
CA VAL A 16 -27.78 -0.12 -0.41
C VAL A 16 -28.73 -1.13 0.27
N ARG A 17 -28.74 -2.39 -0.19
CA ARG A 17 -29.56 -3.46 0.43
C ARG A 17 -29.17 -3.72 1.89
N ARG A 18 -27.92 -3.48 2.26
CA ARG A 18 -27.43 -3.63 3.65
C ARG A 18 -27.62 -2.39 4.52
N GLY A 19 -28.33 -1.39 4.02
CA GLY A 19 -28.72 -0.23 4.80
C GLY A 19 -27.80 0.97 4.70
N ILE A 20 -26.80 0.97 3.82
CA ILE A 20 -25.99 2.15 3.53
C ILE A 20 -26.87 3.19 2.84
N ARG A 21 -26.97 4.41 3.41
CA ARG A 21 -27.83 5.50 2.96
C ARG A 21 -27.09 6.79 2.64
N VAL A 22 -25.77 6.79 2.78
CA VAL A 22 -24.91 7.91 2.38
C VAL A 22 -24.66 7.88 0.86
N PRO A 23 -24.31 9.01 0.25
CA PRO A 23 -23.89 9.03 -1.16
C PRO A 23 -22.77 8.05 -1.43
N LEU A 24 -22.90 7.27 -2.48
CA LEU A 24 -21.82 6.41 -2.98
C LEU A 24 -21.04 7.16 -4.05
N PHE A 25 -19.76 6.94 -4.08
CA PHE A 25 -18.86 7.46 -5.12
C PHE A 25 -17.78 6.43 -5.46
N THR A 26 -17.15 6.61 -6.61
CA THR A 26 -15.97 5.85 -7.02
C THR A 26 -14.73 6.71 -6.91
N SER A 27 -13.59 6.08 -6.69
CA SER A 27 -12.30 6.73 -6.38
C SER A 27 -11.23 6.10 -7.28
N ASP A 28 -10.89 6.77 -8.38
CA ASP A 28 -10.04 6.25 -9.44
C ASP A 28 -9.06 7.30 -9.95
N GLY A 29 -7.94 6.90 -10.54
CA GLY A 29 -7.08 7.80 -11.30
C GLY A 29 -7.85 8.36 -12.51
N PRO A 30 -7.75 9.67 -12.81
CA PRO A 30 -8.49 10.28 -13.91
C PRO A 30 -7.89 9.92 -15.29
N SER A 31 -8.01 8.68 -15.67
CA SER A 31 -7.68 8.17 -17.00
C SER A 31 -8.88 7.45 -17.61
N ASP A 32 -8.96 7.41 -18.95
CA ASP A 32 -10.06 6.72 -19.63
C ASP A 32 -10.18 5.26 -19.19
N PHE A 33 -9.05 4.57 -19.06
CA PHE A 33 -8.99 3.20 -18.62
C PHE A 33 -9.61 2.99 -17.22
N MET A 34 -9.19 3.81 -16.24
CA MET A 34 -9.67 3.68 -14.87
C MET A 34 -11.12 4.16 -14.71
N LEU A 35 -11.45 5.31 -15.31
CA LEU A 35 -12.80 5.87 -15.23
C LEU A 35 -13.84 5.05 -16.01
N THR A 36 -13.44 4.30 -17.02
CA THR A 36 -14.32 3.37 -17.72
C THR A 36 -14.48 2.06 -16.93
N GLY A 37 -13.40 1.52 -16.40
CA GLY A 37 -13.38 0.23 -15.72
C GLY A 37 -13.89 0.29 -14.28
N GLY A 38 -13.55 1.33 -13.53
CA GLY A 38 -13.81 1.44 -12.09
C GLY A 38 -15.13 2.10 -11.70
N THR A 39 -15.94 2.59 -12.65
CA THR A 39 -17.08 3.45 -12.34
C THR A 39 -18.43 2.93 -12.89
N LEU A 40 -19.51 3.55 -12.45
CA LEU A 40 -20.87 3.36 -12.97
C LEU A 40 -21.43 4.70 -13.47
N PRO A 41 -22.31 4.70 -14.49
CA PRO A 41 -22.86 5.94 -15.05
C PRO A 41 -23.59 6.84 -14.04
N ASP A 42 -24.29 6.23 -13.10
CA ASP A 42 -25.15 6.89 -12.09
C ASP A 42 -24.50 7.04 -10.70
N VAL A 43 -23.24 6.65 -10.56
CA VAL A 43 -22.46 6.82 -9.32
C VAL A 43 -21.49 7.98 -9.50
N HIS A 44 -21.41 8.84 -8.48
CA HIS A 44 -20.51 9.99 -8.50
C HIS A 44 -19.05 9.56 -8.62
N LYS A 45 -18.31 10.19 -9.51
CA LYS A 45 -16.90 9.91 -9.79
C LYS A 45 -16.02 10.94 -9.13
N THR A 46 -14.93 10.49 -8.53
CA THR A 46 -13.89 11.35 -7.95
C THR A 46 -12.53 10.99 -8.53
N GLY A 47 -11.55 11.87 -8.40
CA GLY A 47 -10.21 11.64 -8.95
C GLY A 47 -9.15 11.42 -7.87
N ASN A 48 -8.15 10.59 -8.17
CA ASN A 48 -6.98 10.34 -7.33
C ASN A 48 -5.73 10.83 -8.06
N PHE A 49 -5.05 11.83 -7.52
CA PHE A 49 -3.85 12.39 -8.15
C PHE A 49 -3.02 13.23 -7.17
N GLY A 50 -1.73 13.43 -7.51
CA GLY A 50 -0.82 14.24 -6.72
C GLY A 50 -0.39 15.55 -7.40
N SER A 51 -0.70 15.74 -8.69
CA SER A 51 -0.26 16.89 -9.49
C SER A 51 -1.23 17.23 -10.60
N ASP A 52 -1.02 18.38 -11.27
CA ASP A 52 -1.82 18.84 -12.42
C ASP A 52 -3.35 18.81 -12.18
N PRO A 53 -3.87 19.46 -11.12
CA PRO A 53 -5.32 19.43 -10.84
C PRO A 53 -6.19 19.87 -12.02
N ALA A 54 -5.73 20.83 -12.81
CA ALA A 54 -6.49 21.34 -13.94
C ALA A 54 -6.70 20.25 -15.02
N GLY A 55 -5.64 19.56 -15.43
CA GLY A 55 -5.71 18.46 -16.38
C GLY A 55 -6.50 17.26 -15.83
N GLN A 56 -6.28 16.91 -14.57
CA GLN A 56 -6.97 15.79 -13.93
C GLN A 56 -8.48 16.04 -13.82
N PHE A 57 -8.91 17.24 -13.41
CA PHE A 57 -10.32 17.58 -13.37
C PHE A 57 -10.94 17.77 -14.77
N ALA A 58 -10.19 18.25 -15.74
CA ALA A 58 -10.66 18.29 -17.12
C ALA A 58 -10.98 16.88 -17.64
N LYS A 59 -10.08 15.91 -17.37
CA LYS A 59 -10.30 14.51 -17.72
C LYS A 59 -11.50 13.91 -16.99
N LEU A 60 -11.66 14.18 -15.70
CA LEU A 60 -12.84 13.74 -14.93
C LEU A 60 -14.15 14.30 -15.53
N ARG A 61 -14.15 15.55 -16.00
CA ARG A 61 -15.31 16.19 -16.64
C ARG A 61 -15.72 15.56 -17.96
N GLU A 62 -14.82 14.90 -18.68
CA GLU A 62 -15.18 14.14 -19.89
C GLU A 62 -16.11 12.96 -19.55
N HIS A 63 -15.95 12.36 -18.35
CA HIS A 63 -16.73 11.21 -17.87
C HIS A 63 -17.89 11.62 -16.94
N GLN A 64 -17.84 12.80 -16.36
CA GLN A 64 -18.85 13.37 -15.45
C GLN A 64 -18.96 14.88 -15.68
N PRO A 65 -19.72 15.32 -16.69
CA PRO A 65 -19.83 16.75 -17.06
C PRO A 65 -20.30 17.63 -15.91
N ASP A 66 -21.22 17.11 -15.09
CA ASP A 66 -21.88 17.84 -14.02
C ASP A 66 -21.51 17.32 -12.62
N GLY A 67 -21.89 18.08 -11.60
CA GLY A 67 -21.68 17.74 -10.19
C GLY A 67 -20.40 18.30 -9.58
N PRO A 68 -20.21 18.12 -8.26
CA PRO A 68 -19.03 18.62 -7.57
C PRO A 68 -17.77 17.90 -8.01
N LEU A 69 -16.64 18.62 -7.99
CA LEU A 69 -15.32 18.04 -8.17
C LEU A 69 -14.76 17.60 -6.82
N MET A 70 -14.06 16.47 -6.79
CA MET A 70 -13.36 16.00 -5.61
C MET A 70 -12.10 15.22 -5.97
N CYS A 71 -11.02 15.54 -5.28
CA CYS A 71 -9.83 14.70 -5.22
C CYS A 71 -9.93 13.86 -3.95
N THR A 72 -10.20 12.57 -4.09
CA THR A 72 -10.42 11.65 -2.95
C THR A 72 -9.13 11.11 -2.38
N GLU A 73 -8.09 11.02 -3.20
CA GLU A 73 -6.73 10.75 -2.76
C GLU A 73 -5.82 11.83 -3.35
N PHE A 74 -5.58 12.87 -2.58
CA PHE A 74 -4.53 13.83 -2.91
C PHE A 74 -3.19 13.28 -2.42
N TRP A 75 -2.39 12.78 -3.37
CA TRP A 75 -1.07 12.22 -3.08
C TRP A 75 -0.07 13.33 -2.78
N ASN A 76 0.05 13.65 -1.52
CA ASN A 76 0.95 14.70 -1.04
C ASN A 76 2.33 14.17 -0.66
N GLY A 77 2.53 12.87 -0.65
CA GLY A 77 3.74 12.10 -0.42
C GLY A 77 3.64 10.75 -1.10
N TRP A 78 4.49 9.80 -0.71
CA TRP A 78 4.48 8.43 -1.21
C TRP A 78 5.10 7.47 -0.21
N PHE A 79 4.66 6.22 -0.19
CA PHE A 79 5.22 5.16 0.62
C PHE A 79 6.47 4.55 -0.03
N ASP A 80 7.25 3.80 0.77
CA ASP A 80 8.51 3.21 0.34
C ASP A 80 8.40 1.70 0.16
N HIS A 81 9.16 1.18 -0.82
CA HIS A 81 9.43 -0.24 -0.97
C HIS A 81 10.81 -0.58 -0.41
N TRP A 82 11.05 -1.88 -0.25
CA TRP A 82 12.37 -2.38 0.15
C TRP A 82 13.45 -1.92 -0.82
N HIS A 83 14.58 -1.45 -0.27
CA HIS A 83 15.74 -0.92 -1.00
C HIS A 83 15.51 0.39 -1.77
N GLU A 84 14.40 1.06 -1.59
CA GLU A 84 14.20 2.41 -2.09
C GLU A 84 14.72 3.45 -1.10
N GLU A 85 15.14 4.59 -1.62
CA GLU A 85 15.34 5.79 -0.79
C GLU A 85 13.98 6.32 -0.35
N HIS A 86 13.95 6.90 0.86
CA HIS A 86 12.72 7.47 1.40
C HIS A 86 12.16 8.56 0.48
N HIS A 87 10.92 8.37 0.04
CA HIS A 87 10.22 9.35 -0.77
C HIS A 87 9.91 10.60 0.03
N SER A 88 10.20 11.76 -0.55
CA SER A 88 9.86 13.04 0.03
C SER A 88 9.39 14.02 -1.05
N ARG A 89 8.44 14.87 -0.70
CA ARG A 89 7.91 15.91 -1.57
C ARG A 89 8.00 17.27 -0.87
N ASP A 90 8.55 18.26 -1.54
CA ASP A 90 8.64 19.60 -0.97
C ASP A 90 7.28 20.11 -0.48
N ALA A 91 7.25 20.65 0.74
CA ALA A 91 6.02 21.08 1.38
C ALA A 91 5.31 22.23 0.63
N ARG A 92 6.07 23.09 -0.06
CA ARG A 92 5.50 24.22 -0.83
C ARG A 92 4.94 23.72 -2.14
N ASP A 93 5.57 22.73 -2.78
CA ASP A 93 5.08 22.10 -3.99
C ASP A 93 3.74 21.38 -3.72
N ALA A 94 3.68 20.58 -2.67
CA ALA A 94 2.45 19.92 -2.25
C ALA A 94 1.34 20.93 -1.89
N ALA A 95 1.69 22.00 -1.17
CA ALA A 95 0.76 23.07 -0.82
C ALA A 95 0.26 23.85 -2.03
N LYS A 96 1.10 24.07 -3.05
CA LYS A 96 0.68 24.68 -4.31
C LYS A 96 -0.38 23.83 -5.02
N THR A 97 -0.18 22.52 -5.10
CA THR A 97 -1.17 21.62 -5.69
C THR A 97 -2.49 21.62 -4.90
N LEU A 98 -2.43 21.64 -3.56
CA LEU A 98 -3.61 21.77 -2.71
C LEU A 98 -4.36 23.09 -3.00
N ASP A 99 -3.64 24.19 -3.14
CA ASP A 99 -4.22 25.51 -3.47
C ASP A 99 -4.94 25.48 -4.83
N GLU A 100 -4.34 24.86 -5.83
CA GLU A 100 -4.94 24.69 -7.16
C GLU A 100 -6.22 23.82 -7.12
N ILE A 101 -6.24 22.74 -6.32
CA ILE A 101 -7.44 21.92 -6.10
C ILE A 101 -8.57 22.76 -5.48
N LEU A 102 -8.27 23.50 -4.41
CA LEU A 102 -9.26 24.30 -3.69
C LEU A 102 -9.73 25.50 -4.52
N ALA A 103 -8.83 26.14 -5.29
CA ALA A 103 -9.17 27.22 -6.21
C ALA A 103 -10.11 26.78 -7.33
N ALA A 104 -10.06 25.52 -7.75
CA ALA A 104 -11.02 24.93 -8.69
C ALA A 104 -12.41 24.68 -8.07
N GLY A 105 -12.62 25.02 -6.79
CA GLY A 105 -13.85 24.74 -6.06
C GLY A 105 -14.07 23.28 -5.72
N ALA A 106 -13.01 22.47 -5.75
CA ALA A 106 -13.08 21.06 -5.49
C ALA A 106 -12.94 20.74 -4.01
N SER A 107 -13.54 19.62 -3.59
CA SER A 107 -13.26 18.99 -2.30
C SER A 107 -11.98 18.16 -2.39
N VAL A 108 -11.35 17.94 -1.23
CA VAL A 108 -10.08 17.19 -1.15
C VAL A 108 -10.07 16.28 0.07
N SER A 109 -9.49 15.09 -0.11
CA SER A 109 -9.07 14.19 0.97
C SER A 109 -7.58 13.89 0.79
N ALA A 110 -6.78 14.21 1.79
CA ALA A 110 -5.34 13.95 1.73
C ALA A 110 -5.05 12.46 1.89
N TYR A 111 -4.20 11.93 1.05
CA TYR A 111 -3.67 10.57 1.14
C TYR A 111 -2.12 10.59 1.07
N MET A 112 -1.45 10.46 2.26
CA MET A 112 -2.05 10.37 3.59
C MET A 112 -2.03 11.74 4.28
N PHE A 113 -2.98 12.01 5.17
CA PHE A 113 -2.87 13.16 6.08
C PHE A 113 -1.96 12.86 7.27
N HIS A 114 -2.04 11.64 7.76
CA HIS A 114 -1.18 11.09 8.81
C HIS A 114 -0.49 9.85 8.26
N GLY A 115 0.83 9.81 8.33
CA GLY A 115 1.61 8.62 8.08
C GLY A 115 1.29 7.54 9.11
N GLY A 116 1.35 6.29 8.71
CA GLY A 116 0.99 5.16 9.55
C GLY A 116 2.11 4.12 9.66
N THR A 117 1.79 3.02 10.32
CA THR A 117 2.66 1.87 10.45
C THR A 117 1.92 0.61 10.00
N ASN A 118 2.48 -0.12 9.06
CA ASN A 118 2.04 -1.48 8.74
C ASN A 118 2.59 -2.44 9.79
N PHE A 119 1.77 -2.95 10.68
CA PHE A 119 2.22 -3.80 11.77
C PHE A 119 2.53 -5.23 11.33
N GLY A 120 3.63 -5.77 11.85
CA GLY A 120 4.05 -7.15 11.61
C GLY A 120 4.27 -7.43 10.13
N TRP A 121 3.51 -8.37 9.57
CA TRP A 121 3.59 -8.83 8.18
C TRP A 121 2.40 -8.39 7.33
N MET A 122 1.76 -7.29 7.69
CA MET A 122 0.51 -6.84 7.06
C MET A 122 0.70 -5.76 6.00
N ASN A 123 1.93 -5.38 5.71
CA ASN A 123 2.26 -4.50 4.60
C ASN A 123 2.04 -5.20 3.24
N GLY A 124 1.64 -4.41 2.25
CA GLY A 124 1.38 -4.89 0.90
C GLY A 124 2.61 -4.90 0.00
N ALA A 125 2.35 -4.97 -1.30
CA ALA A 125 3.36 -4.88 -2.35
C ALA A 125 2.73 -4.33 -3.63
N ASN A 126 3.54 -3.71 -4.49
CA ASN A 126 3.21 -3.45 -5.87
C ASN A 126 3.84 -4.51 -6.78
N ASP A 127 3.20 -4.79 -7.90
CA ASP A 127 3.72 -5.70 -8.93
C ASP A 127 3.31 -5.21 -10.32
N LEU A 128 4.14 -4.32 -10.86
CA LEU A 128 3.98 -3.75 -12.20
C LEU A 128 5.08 -4.28 -13.14
N GLY A 129 5.30 -5.61 -13.08
CA GLY A 129 6.36 -6.31 -13.80
C GLY A 129 7.61 -6.55 -12.95
N VAL A 130 7.74 -5.84 -11.83
CA VAL A 130 8.73 -6.11 -10.78
C VAL A 130 8.00 -6.14 -9.43
N TYR A 131 8.23 -7.17 -8.65
CA TYR A 131 7.66 -7.29 -7.31
C TYR A 131 8.37 -6.35 -6.35
N GLN A 132 7.62 -5.44 -5.74
CA GLN A 132 8.12 -4.39 -4.85
C GLN A 132 7.38 -4.46 -3.50
N PRO A 133 7.92 -5.19 -2.51
CA PRO A 133 7.31 -5.24 -1.19
C PRO A 133 7.48 -3.91 -0.46
N THR A 134 6.41 -3.42 0.16
CA THR A 134 6.45 -2.20 0.98
C THR A 134 7.15 -2.45 2.32
N VAL A 135 7.73 -1.39 2.88
CA VAL A 135 8.31 -1.43 4.23
C VAL A 135 7.23 -1.27 5.31
N ASN A 136 7.58 -1.53 6.58
CA ASN A 136 6.64 -1.41 7.69
C ASN A 136 6.22 0.05 7.94
N SER A 137 7.14 0.99 7.83
CA SER A 137 6.80 2.41 7.91
C SER A 137 5.92 2.81 6.74
N TYR A 138 4.79 3.41 7.04
CA TYR A 138 3.92 4.06 6.06
C TYR A 138 3.90 5.55 6.35
N ASP A 139 5.10 6.14 6.50
CA ASP A 139 5.27 7.56 6.82
C ASP A 139 4.68 8.47 5.75
N ASP A 140 4.81 8.07 4.48
CA ASP A 140 4.21 8.73 3.31
C ASP A 140 4.67 10.19 3.14
N ASP A 141 5.67 10.63 3.89
CA ASP A 141 6.04 12.04 3.99
C ASP A 141 4.80 12.95 4.25
N ALA A 142 3.92 12.48 5.13
CA ALA A 142 2.60 13.05 5.36
C ALA A 142 2.67 14.38 6.16
N PRO A 143 1.60 15.22 6.14
CA PRO A 143 1.48 16.40 7.00
C PRO A 143 1.64 16.12 8.48
N VAL A 144 1.16 14.98 8.96
CA VAL A 144 1.43 14.44 10.29
C VAL A 144 2.23 13.16 10.12
N ASN A 145 3.43 13.10 10.66
CA ASN A 145 4.31 11.95 10.47
C ASN A 145 3.86 10.71 11.25
N GLU A 146 4.54 9.58 11.04
CA GLU A 146 4.19 8.29 11.64
C GLU A 146 4.08 8.32 13.17
N CYS A 147 4.87 9.15 13.86
CA CYS A 147 4.81 9.28 15.31
C CYS A 147 3.87 10.40 15.82
N GLY A 148 3.11 11.03 14.93
CA GLY A 148 2.10 12.02 15.28
C GLY A 148 2.60 13.47 15.38
N ASP A 149 3.85 13.75 15.00
CA ASP A 149 4.35 15.12 14.99
C ASP A 149 3.91 15.87 13.72
N LEU A 150 3.67 17.16 13.87
CA LEU A 150 3.35 18.06 12.77
C LEU A 150 4.60 18.35 11.93
N THR A 151 4.51 18.20 10.62
CA THR A 151 5.61 18.45 9.68
C THR A 151 5.51 19.85 9.05
N PRO A 152 6.55 20.32 8.35
CA PRO A 152 6.45 21.55 7.55
C PRO A 152 5.29 21.55 6.57
N LYS A 153 4.91 20.37 6.04
CA LYS A 153 3.79 20.18 5.12
C LYS A 153 2.45 20.47 5.78
N TYR A 154 2.27 20.10 7.06
CA TYR A 154 1.09 20.46 7.84
C TYR A 154 0.86 21.98 7.88
N TYR A 155 1.90 22.75 8.22
CA TYR A 155 1.79 24.20 8.31
C TYR A 155 1.56 24.85 6.95
N ALA A 156 2.17 24.34 5.91
CA ALA A 156 1.94 24.80 4.55
C ALA A 156 0.48 24.56 4.11
N PHE A 157 -0.06 23.38 4.39
CA PHE A 157 -1.47 23.03 4.09
C PHE A 157 -2.43 23.87 4.93
N ARG A 158 -2.17 24.04 6.22
CA ARG A 158 -2.96 24.91 7.09
C ARG A 158 -3.05 26.34 6.52
N SER A 159 -1.94 26.87 6.04
CA SER A 159 -1.89 28.21 5.44
C SER A 159 -2.69 28.32 4.13
N VAL A 160 -2.72 27.26 3.34
CA VAL A 160 -3.55 27.20 2.11
C VAL A 160 -5.03 27.12 2.49
N ILE A 161 -5.41 26.20 3.37
CA ILE A 161 -6.81 25.98 3.77
C ILE A 161 -7.41 27.25 4.37
N ALA A 162 -6.62 28.05 5.09
CA ALA A 162 -7.06 29.33 5.68
C ALA A 162 -7.56 30.36 4.64
N LYS A 163 -7.22 30.20 3.35
CA LYS A 163 -7.72 31.06 2.27
C LYS A 163 -9.17 30.73 1.90
N TYR A 164 -9.61 29.49 2.15
CA TYR A 164 -10.88 28.95 1.66
C TYR A 164 -11.86 28.66 2.79
N ALA A 165 -11.39 28.42 4.00
CA ALA A 165 -12.21 28.09 5.15
C ALA A 165 -11.66 28.67 6.45
N ALA A 166 -12.55 29.01 7.38
CA ALA A 166 -12.14 29.36 8.73
C ALA A 166 -11.50 28.16 9.41
N LEU A 167 -10.32 28.37 9.97
CA LEU A 167 -9.63 27.34 10.73
C LEU A 167 -10.18 27.26 12.16
N PRO A 168 -10.26 26.06 12.75
CA PRO A 168 -10.64 25.94 14.15
C PRO A 168 -9.63 26.66 15.06
N GLU A 169 -10.13 27.32 16.09
CA GLU A 169 -9.32 27.89 17.15
C GLU A 169 -8.95 26.79 18.16
N GLY A 170 -7.76 26.85 18.69
CA GLY A 170 -7.29 25.92 19.71
C GLY A 170 -5.77 25.90 19.82
N PRO A 171 -5.23 25.29 20.88
CA PRO A 171 -3.79 25.11 21.02
C PRO A 171 -3.29 24.10 19.95
N GLU A 172 -2.08 24.32 19.47
CA GLU A 172 -1.42 23.31 18.62
C GLU A 172 -1.15 22.04 19.44
N PRO A 173 -1.24 20.86 18.79
CA PRO A 173 -0.84 19.61 19.42
C PRO A 173 0.62 19.67 19.88
N VAL A 174 0.87 19.21 21.09
CA VAL A 174 2.24 19.11 21.61
C VAL A 174 2.88 17.83 21.08
N ALA A 175 4.08 17.95 20.52
CA ALA A 175 4.84 16.80 20.06
C ALA A 175 5.04 15.77 21.19
N ALA A 176 4.90 14.50 20.89
CA ALA A 176 5.16 13.44 21.84
C ALA A 176 6.63 13.46 22.32
N PRO A 177 6.89 13.24 23.62
CA PRO A 177 8.25 13.24 24.13
C PRO A 177 9.09 12.13 23.48
N LYS A 178 10.28 12.49 23.03
CA LYS A 178 11.23 11.56 22.42
C LYS A 178 12.33 11.20 23.42
N LYS A 179 12.82 9.97 23.34
CA LYS A 179 13.95 9.50 24.17
C LYS A 179 15.03 8.93 23.28
N ASN A 180 16.25 9.37 23.50
CA ASN A 180 17.42 8.74 22.91
C ASN A 180 17.88 7.60 23.80
N TYR A 181 17.83 6.35 23.31
CA TYR A 181 18.25 5.15 24.04
C TYR A 181 19.77 4.87 23.89
N GLY A 182 20.49 5.68 23.11
CA GLY A 182 21.90 5.51 22.85
C GLY A 182 22.20 4.35 21.88
N ARG A 183 23.43 3.86 21.94
CA ARG A 183 23.87 2.69 21.14
C ARG A 183 23.61 1.41 21.91
N LEU A 184 22.85 0.50 21.32
CA LEU A 184 22.62 -0.83 21.84
C LEU A 184 23.52 -1.82 21.10
N THR A 185 24.07 -2.79 21.85
CA THR A 185 24.82 -3.92 21.30
C THR A 185 24.08 -5.19 21.59
N PHE A 186 23.71 -5.93 20.55
CA PHE A 186 23.09 -7.25 20.71
C PHE A 186 24.17 -8.25 21.11
N THR A 187 23.92 -9.01 22.18
CA THR A 187 24.87 -9.97 22.75
C THR A 187 24.44 -11.41 22.59
N GLU A 188 23.22 -11.63 22.10
CA GLU A 188 22.62 -12.95 21.93
C GLU A 188 22.02 -13.07 20.52
N SER A 189 22.11 -14.27 19.94
CA SER A 189 21.49 -14.63 18.67
C SER A 189 21.03 -16.08 18.71
N ALA A 190 20.01 -16.42 17.95
CA ALA A 190 19.54 -17.78 17.77
C ALA A 190 19.34 -18.03 16.26
N ASP A 191 19.84 -19.16 15.77
CA ASP A 191 19.60 -19.56 14.39
C ASP A 191 18.15 -19.97 14.17
N LEU A 192 17.54 -19.49 13.09
CA LEU A 192 16.13 -19.75 12.81
C LEU A 192 15.88 -21.25 12.55
N LEU A 193 16.74 -21.89 11.77
CA LEU A 193 16.53 -23.29 11.37
C LEU A 193 16.76 -24.25 12.53
N ASP A 194 17.66 -23.92 13.45
CA ASP A 194 17.91 -24.71 14.67
C ASP A 194 16.76 -24.59 15.68
N ASN A 195 15.93 -23.57 15.57
CA ASN A 195 14.85 -23.30 16.52
C ASN A 195 13.43 -23.59 15.97
N LEU A 196 13.31 -24.23 14.82
CA LEU A 196 12.01 -24.48 14.17
C LEU A 196 11.00 -25.20 15.07
N GLU A 197 11.43 -26.19 15.87
CA GLU A 197 10.55 -26.95 16.75
C GLU A 197 9.94 -26.11 17.89
N HIS A 198 10.57 -24.98 18.21
CA HIS A 198 10.05 -24.01 19.18
C HIS A 198 9.11 -22.99 18.54
N LEU A 199 9.20 -22.80 17.23
CA LEU A 199 8.43 -21.79 16.49
C LEU A 199 7.13 -22.34 15.92
N ALA A 200 7.12 -23.59 15.41
CA ALA A 200 5.95 -24.17 14.78
C ALA A 200 5.92 -25.71 14.90
N LYS A 201 4.72 -26.27 14.81
CA LYS A 201 4.54 -27.72 14.71
C LYS A 201 4.42 -28.12 13.23
N PRO A 202 5.23 -29.07 12.76
CA PRO A 202 5.16 -29.51 11.38
C PRO A 202 3.85 -30.27 11.10
N SER A 203 3.28 -30.05 9.92
CA SER A 203 2.17 -30.82 9.37
C SER A 203 2.64 -31.61 8.16
N ALA A 204 2.44 -32.92 8.15
CA ALA A 204 2.82 -33.77 7.00
C ALA A 204 1.72 -33.73 5.92
N MET A 205 2.10 -33.50 4.70
CA MET A 205 1.20 -33.43 3.54
C MET A 205 1.77 -34.19 2.35
N THR A 206 0.92 -34.64 1.45
CA THR A 206 1.34 -35.36 0.23
C THR A 206 1.88 -34.43 -0.85
N MET A 207 1.53 -33.14 -0.78
CA MET A 207 1.98 -32.09 -1.68
C MET A 207 2.01 -30.73 -0.94
N PRO A 208 2.84 -29.79 -1.34
CA PRO A 208 2.79 -28.43 -0.81
C PRO A 208 1.42 -27.79 -1.07
N LEU A 209 0.85 -27.14 -0.05
CA LEU A 209 -0.36 -26.34 -0.14
C LEU A 209 -0.01 -24.87 0.04
N PRO A 210 -0.77 -23.92 -0.55
CA PRO A 210 -0.65 -22.51 -0.24
C PRO A 210 -0.83 -22.25 1.26
N MET A 211 -0.15 -21.18 1.77
CA MET A 211 -0.18 -20.92 3.22
C MET A 211 -1.59 -20.62 3.74
N GLU A 212 -2.47 -20.05 2.93
CA GLU A 212 -3.88 -19.78 3.29
C GLU A 212 -4.66 -21.10 3.53
N GLN A 213 -4.37 -22.13 2.75
CA GLN A 213 -5.03 -23.43 2.92
C GLN A 213 -4.57 -24.18 4.18
N VAL A 214 -3.42 -23.81 4.74
CA VAL A 214 -2.96 -24.33 6.03
C VAL A 214 -3.26 -23.38 7.18
N GLY A 215 -4.07 -22.35 6.93
CA GLY A 215 -4.58 -21.43 7.94
C GLY A 215 -3.63 -20.27 8.29
N GLN A 216 -2.64 -19.99 7.45
CA GLN A 216 -1.71 -18.87 7.65
C GLN A 216 -1.92 -17.82 6.56
N GLY A 217 -2.41 -16.64 6.94
CA GLY A 217 -2.75 -15.56 6.01
C GLY A 217 -1.59 -14.63 5.66
N TYR A 218 -0.50 -14.63 6.42
CA TYR A 218 0.66 -13.75 6.23
C TYR A 218 1.90 -14.27 6.98
N GLY A 219 3.07 -13.72 6.67
CA GLY A 219 4.34 -14.07 7.30
C GLY A 219 5.13 -15.10 6.50
N PHE A 220 5.70 -16.08 7.18
CA PHE A 220 6.57 -17.08 6.57
C PHE A 220 6.01 -18.49 6.73
N ILE A 221 6.26 -19.33 5.74
CA ILE A 221 6.01 -20.76 5.80
C ILE A 221 7.27 -21.50 5.35
N LEU A 222 7.61 -22.59 6.03
CA LEU A 222 8.69 -23.48 5.62
C LEU A 222 8.13 -24.77 5.03
N TYR A 223 8.45 -25.03 3.77
CA TYR A 223 8.22 -26.30 3.13
C TYR A 223 9.48 -27.16 3.21
N ARG A 224 9.36 -28.37 3.71
CA ARG A 224 10.47 -29.32 3.83
C ARG A 224 10.11 -30.63 3.15
N ALA A 225 10.95 -31.08 2.23
CA ALA A 225 10.80 -32.36 1.55
C ALA A 225 12.10 -33.15 1.61
N GLN A 226 11.98 -34.49 1.61
CA GLN A 226 13.13 -35.39 1.48
C GLN A 226 13.15 -35.97 0.08
N VAL A 227 14.30 -35.86 -0.56
CA VAL A 227 14.54 -36.39 -1.89
C VAL A 227 15.56 -37.50 -1.81
N ARG A 228 15.24 -38.69 -2.37
CA ARG A 228 16.19 -39.81 -2.40
C ARG A 228 17.35 -39.54 -3.35
N GLY A 229 18.56 -39.74 -2.87
CA GLY A 229 19.80 -39.70 -3.66
C GLY A 229 20.51 -41.05 -3.70
N PRO A 230 21.66 -41.17 -4.43
CA PRO A 230 22.16 -40.14 -5.35
C PRO A 230 21.30 -39.99 -6.60
N ARG A 231 21.29 -38.78 -7.17
CA ARG A 231 20.57 -38.48 -8.41
C ARG A 231 21.29 -37.41 -9.22
N GLU A 232 21.00 -37.33 -10.48
CA GLU A 232 21.47 -36.23 -11.33
C GLU A 232 20.87 -34.89 -10.83
N PRO A 233 21.62 -33.77 -10.96
CA PRO A 233 21.11 -32.44 -10.64
C PRO A 233 19.85 -32.14 -11.44
N LEU A 234 18.83 -31.64 -10.78
CA LEU A 234 17.57 -31.19 -11.40
C LEU A 234 17.22 -29.82 -10.87
N PRO A 235 16.69 -28.94 -11.72
CA PRO A 235 16.25 -27.63 -11.27
C PRO A 235 15.07 -27.73 -10.29
N VAL A 236 15.07 -26.89 -9.28
CA VAL A 236 13.90 -26.69 -8.43
C VAL A 236 13.00 -25.67 -9.10
N ARG A 237 11.73 -26.00 -9.27
CA ARG A 237 10.73 -25.11 -9.87
C ARG A 237 9.61 -24.85 -8.90
N PHE A 238 9.19 -23.58 -8.81
CA PHE A 238 8.06 -23.17 -8.00
C PHE A 238 6.88 -22.82 -8.90
N GLN A 239 5.76 -23.52 -8.72
CA GLN A 239 4.48 -23.13 -9.32
C GLN A 239 3.82 -22.06 -8.44
N ALA A 240 3.44 -20.92 -9.04
CA ALA A 240 2.72 -19.86 -8.37
C ALA A 240 3.41 -19.38 -7.09
N LEU A 241 4.72 -19.12 -7.13
CA LEU A 241 5.46 -18.55 -6.01
C LEU A 241 4.84 -17.20 -5.60
N ARG A 242 4.51 -17.07 -4.31
CA ARG A 242 3.96 -15.85 -3.71
C ARG A 242 4.60 -15.66 -2.33
N ASP A 243 5.65 -14.79 -2.23
CA ASP A 243 6.18 -13.96 -3.33
C ASP A 243 7.69 -14.16 -3.49
N ARG A 244 8.37 -14.66 -2.43
CA ARG A 244 9.82 -14.83 -2.37
C ARG A 244 10.19 -16.11 -1.63
N ALA A 245 11.03 -16.94 -2.22
CA ALA A 245 11.56 -18.15 -1.62
C ALA A 245 13.05 -18.03 -1.33
N HIS A 246 13.45 -18.47 -0.13
CA HIS A 246 14.83 -18.82 0.20
C HIS A 246 14.97 -20.32 0.11
N ILE A 247 15.95 -20.82 -0.65
CA ILE A 247 16.11 -22.21 -0.98
C ILE A 247 17.32 -22.78 -0.23
N PHE A 248 17.14 -23.91 0.43
CA PHE A 248 18.20 -24.62 1.13
C PHE A 248 18.22 -26.09 0.73
N ALA A 249 19.43 -26.65 0.53
CA ALA A 249 19.64 -28.08 0.37
C ALA A 249 20.53 -28.58 1.52
N ASP A 250 20.06 -29.55 2.28
CA ASP A 250 20.72 -30.09 3.48
C ASP A 250 21.22 -28.97 4.46
N GLY A 251 20.40 -27.93 4.64
CA GLY A 251 20.71 -26.79 5.50
C GLY A 251 21.63 -25.73 4.87
N VAL A 252 22.13 -25.97 3.66
CA VAL A 252 23.00 -25.03 2.94
C VAL A 252 22.15 -24.14 2.02
N PHE A 253 22.31 -22.80 2.16
CA PHE A 253 21.61 -21.84 1.31
C PHE A 253 22.04 -21.97 -0.15
N GLN A 254 21.09 -22.08 -1.06
CA GLN A 254 21.29 -22.23 -2.49
C GLN A 254 20.96 -20.98 -3.31
N GLY A 255 19.99 -20.20 -2.84
CA GLY A 255 19.59 -18.99 -3.55
C GLY A 255 18.23 -18.45 -3.12
N ILE A 256 17.82 -17.40 -3.82
CA ILE A 256 16.53 -16.72 -3.65
C ILE A 256 15.82 -16.72 -5.00
N GLN A 257 14.52 -16.94 -4.98
CA GLN A 257 13.67 -16.78 -6.15
C GLN A 257 12.50 -15.85 -5.81
N TYR A 258 12.20 -14.95 -6.71
CA TYR A 258 11.02 -14.07 -6.67
C TYR A 258 9.94 -14.54 -7.62
N ARG A 259 8.69 -14.10 -7.38
CA ARG A 259 7.51 -14.43 -8.20
C ARG A 259 7.63 -14.05 -9.67
N ASN A 260 8.45 -13.04 -9.99
CA ASN A 260 8.68 -12.54 -11.36
C ASN A 260 9.89 -13.17 -12.03
N ASP A 261 10.67 -14.00 -11.32
CA ASP A 261 11.80 -14.70 -11.91
C ASP A 261 11.30 -15.79 -12.88
N ALA A 262 12.09 -16.08 -13.90
CA ALA A 262 11.77 -17.17 -14.81
C ALA A 262 11.68 -18.50 -14.04
N GLU A 263 10.75 -19.37 -14.42
CA GLU A 263 10.49 -20.65 -13.74
C GLU A 263 11.68 -21.61 -13.73
N ASP A 264 12.80 -21.25 -14.34
CA ASP A 264 13.89 -22.14 -14.70
C ASP A 264 15.18 -22.00 -13.86
N ALA A 265 15.18 -21.36 -12.72
CA ALA A 265 16.46 -20.91 -12.23
C ALA A 265 16.80 -21.18 -10.76
N VAL A 266 16.79 -22.38 -10.28
CA VAL A 266 17.76 -22.72 -9.15
C VAL A 266 18.12 -24.19 -9.19
#